data_9ae5fef29e4fc28761f6909024f12dd7
#
_entry.id   9ae5fef29e4fc28761f6909024f12dd7
#
_cell.length_a   1.000
_cell.length_b   1.000
_cell.length_c   1.000
_cell.angle_alpha   90.00
_cell.angle_beta   90.00
_cell.angle_gamma   90.00
#
_symmetry.space_group_name_H-M   'P 1'
#
loop_
_entity.id
_entity.type
_entity.pdbx_description
1 polymer ?
#
loop_
_entity_poly.entity_id
_entity_poly.type
_entity_poly.pdbx_seq_one_letter_code
_entity_poly.pdbx_strand_id
1 'polypeptide(L)' 'MGMPLELNTLIVTKGNEKRIGENLFVLVKEGYRLYPIEIPVDVRKTLDTNSNGTALIKKVEWENSRTTLTYQLISLNSTN' A
#
# COMPACT_ATOMS: atom_id res chain seq x y z
N MET A 1 -7.68 -25.17 -9.98
CA MET A 1 -6.47 -24.40 -10.01
C MET A 1 -6.69 -23.00 -9.49
N GLY A 2 -6.04 -22.68 -8.45
CA GLY A 2 -6.22 -21.39 -7.84
C GLY A 2 -5.35 -20.32 -8.48
N MET A 3 -5.67 -19.09 -8.15
CA MET A 3 -4.91 -17.94 -8.55
C MET A 3 -3.80 -17.73 -7.52
N PRO A 4 -2.56 -17.54 -7.98
CA PRO A 4 -1.50 -17.31 -6.99
C PRO A 4 -1.71 -15.96 -6.33
N LEU A 5 -1.68 -15.94 -5.01
CA LEU A 5 -1.79 -14.74 -4.23
C LEU A 5 -0.52 -14.60 -3.38
N GLU A 6 0.07 -13.43 -3.44
CA GLU A 6 1.27 -13.16 -2.66
C GLU A 6 0.92 -12.19 -1.55
N LEU A 7 1.39 -12.48 -0.35
CA LEU A 7 1.25 -11.56 0.75
C LEU A 7 2.30 -10.47 0.61
N ASN A 8 1.84 -9.24 0.52
CA ASN A 8 2.73 -8.10 0.37
C ASN A 8 2.81 -7.35 1.68
N THR A 9 4.03 -7.08 2.13
CA THR A 9 4.26 -6.34 3.36
C THR A 9 4.91 -5.00 3.07
N LEU A 10 4.85 -4.57 1.83
CA LEU A 10 5.48 -3.35 1.37
C LEU A 10 4.54 -2.66 0.38
N ILE A 11 4.31 -1.39 0.57
CA ILE A 11 3.51 -0.60 -0.35
C ILE A 11 4.45 0.22 -1.22
N VAL A 12 4.43 -0.04 -2.52
CA VAL A 12 5.21 0.73 -3.48
C VAL A 12 4.24 1.61 -4.25
N THR A 13 4.33 2.91 -4.08
CA THR A 13 3.33 3.83 -4.59
C THR A 13 3.62 4.33 -6.00
N LYS A 14 4.89 4.49 -6.34
CA LYS A 14 5.32 5.01 -7.64
C LYS A 14 4.64 6.34 -7.98
N GLY A 15 4.22 7.08 -6.96
CA GLY A 15 3.56 8.35 -7.18
C GLY A 15 2.10 8.24 -7.58
N ASN A 16 1.52 7.05 -7.52
CA ASN A 16 0.13 6.83 -7.94
C ASN A 16 -0.87 6.90 -6.81
N GLU A 17 -0.41 7.11 -5.60
CA GLU A 17 -1.32 7.20 -4.47
C GLU A 17 -2.16 8.45 -4.56
N LYS A 18 -3.37 8.36 -4.03
CA LYS A 18 -4.30 9.49 -4.01
C LYS A 18 -4.70 9.78 -2.59
N ARG A 19 -4.53 11.01 -2.15
CA ARG A 19 -4.89 11.40 -0.80
C ARG A 19 -6.39 11.64 -0.72
N ILE A 20 -7.05 10.99 0.21
CA ILE A 20 -8.49 11.14 0.38
C ILE A 20 -8.84 11.75 1.73
N GLY A 21 -7.86 11.93 2.60
CA GLY A 21 -8.08 12.53 3.89
C GLY A 21 -6.76 12.85 4.52
N GLU A 22 -6.83 13.28 5.77
CA GLU A 22 -5.62 13.58 6.50
C GLU A 22 -4.87 12.27 6.76
N ASN A 23 -3.72 12.11 6.14
CA ASN A 23 -2.90 10.89 6.24
C ASN A 23 -3.58 9.64 5.72
N LEU A 24 -4.66 9.79 4.96
CA LEU A 24 -5.39 8.66 4.42
C LEU A 24 -5.25 8.66 2.91
N PHE A 25 -4.84 7.54 2.35
CA PHE A 25 -4.52 7.42 0.94
C PHE A 25 -5.15 6.20 0.33
N VAL A 26 -5.38 6.28 -0.98
CA VAL A 26 -5.88 5.16 -1.77
C VAL A 26 -4.87 4.88 -2.87
N LEU A 27 -4.57 3.61 -3.08
CA LEU A 27 -3.64 3.18 -4.13
C LEU A 27 -4.23 1.98 -4.85
N VAL A 28 -4.22 2.03 -6.17
CA VAL A 28 -4.71 0.93 -7.00
C VAL A 28 -3.53 0.18 -7.58
N LYS A 29 -3.55 -1.14 -7.44
CA LYS A 29 -2.52 -2.02 -7.97
C LYS A 29 -3.13 -2.98 -8.98
N GLU A 30 -2.37 -3.31 -10.02
CA GLU A 30 -2.81 -4.31 -10.98
C GLU A 30 -2.76 -5.70 -10.37
N GLY A 31 -3.75 -6.53 -10.72
CA GLY A 31 -3.82 -7.88 -10.22
C GLY A 31 -4.41 -7.97 -8.84
N TYR A 32 -4.53 -9.20 -8.35
CA TYR A 32 -5.06 -9.44 -7.02
C TYR A 32 -3.92 -9.67 -6.07
N ARG A 33 -3.84 -8.86 -5.01
CA ARG A 33 -2.75 -8.92 -4.05
C ARG A 33 -3.30 -8.99 -2.65
N LEU A 34 -2.56 -9.66 -1.77
CA LEU A 34 -2.91 -9.75 -0.36
C LEU A 34 -2.04 -8.79 0.43
N TYR A 35 -2.67 -8.09 1.35
CA TYR A 35 -1.96 -7.20 2.27
C TYR A 35 -2.51 -7.41 3.68
N PRO A 36 -1.65 -7.34 4.70
CA PRO A 36 -2.13 -7.45 6.08
C PRO A 36 -2.92 -6.20 6.46
N ILE A 37 -4.01 -6.41 7.17
CA ILE A 37 -4.86 -5.30 7.63
C ILE A 37 -4.41 -4.91 9.03
N GLU A 38 -4.22 -3.60 9.22
CA GLU A 38 -3.90 -3.02 10.52
C GLU A 38 -2.59 -3.53 11.11
N ILE A 39 -1.68 -3.91 10.25
CA ILE A 39 -0.32 -4.25 10.64
C ILE A 39 0.59 -3.25 9.94
N PRO A 40 1.52 -2.62 10.66
CA PRO A 40 2.39 -1.61 10.04
C PRO A 40 3.19 -2.20 8.88
N VAL A 41 3.16 -1.52 7.74
CA VAL A 41 3.93 -1.92 6.57
C VAL A 41 4.71 -0.71 6.07
N ASP A 42 5.82 -0.98 5.39
CA ASP A 42 6.62 0.08 4.79
C ASP A 42 5.94 0.66 3.56
N VAL A 43 6.10 1.95 3.39
CA VAL A 43 5.65 2.65 2.20
C VAL A 43 6.87 3.21 1.49
N ARG A 44 7.00 2.89 0.20
CA ARG A 44 8.11 3.37 -0.61
C ARG A 44 7.58 3.89 -1.94
N LYS A 45 8.32 4.82 -2.50
CA LYS A 45 7.97 5.32 -3.82
C LYS A 45 8.31 4.31 -4.90
N THR A 46 9.48 3.70 -4.79
CA THR A 46 9.91 2.63 -5.68
C THR A 46 10.63 1.59 -4.85
N LEU A 47 10.86 0.42 -5.45
CA LEU A 47 11.57 -0.63 -4.73
C LEU A 47 13.01 -0.25 -4.41
N ASP A 48 13.58 0.64 -5.19
CA ASP A 48 14.98 1.02 -5.03
C ASP A 48 15.20 2.13 -4.02
N THR A 49 14.14 2.77 -3.56
CA THR A 49 14.28 3.86 -2.62
C THR A 49 14.12 3.37 -1.20
N ASN A 50 14.58 4.19 -0.27
CA ASN A 50 14.36 3.90 1.14
C ASN A 50 12.90 4.09 1.49
N SER A 51 12.51 3.50 2.62
CA SER A 51 11.16 3.62 3.10
C SER A 51 10.79 5.08 3.32
N ASN A 52 9.65 5.51 2.77
CA ASN A 52 9.14 6.86 3.00
C ASN A 52 8.39 6.97 4.30
N GLY A 53 7.93 5.86 4.82
CA GLY A 53 7.16 5.89 6.04
C GLY A 53 6.55 4.54 6.35
N THR A 54 5.67 4.55 7.33
CA THR A 54 4.98 3.35 7.76
C THR A 54 3.49 3.63 7.72
N ALA A 55 2.71 2.66 7.27
CA ALA A 55 1.28 2.81 7.14
C ALA A 55 0.55 1.60 7.66
N LEU A 56 -0.72 1.81 8.03
CA LEU A 56 -1.63 0.73 8.36
C LEU A 56 -2.64 0.63 7.24
N ILE A 57 -2.80 -0.56 6.70
CA ILE A 57 -3.78 -0.80 5.67
C ILE A 57 -5.14 -0.99 6.34
N LYS A 58 -6.09 -0.14 5.98
CA LYS A 58 -7.41 -0.18 6.60
C LYS A 58 -8.39 -1.00 5.78
N LYS A 59 -8.18 -1.08 4.48
CA LYS A 59 -9.14 -1.74 3.62
C LYS A 59 -8.43 -2.24 2.37
N VAL A 60 -8.82 -3.43 1.93
CA VAL A 60 -8.33 -4.00 0.68
C VAL A 60 -9.55 -4.40 -0.11
N GLU A 61 -9.65 -3.93 -1.34
CA GLU A 61 -10.76 -4.28 -2.22
C GLU A 61 -10.23 -4.89 -3.50
N TRP A 62 -10.86 -5.94 -3.95
CA TRP A 62 -10.49 -6.61 -5.19
C TRP A 62 -11.63 -6.47 -6.18
N GLU A 63 -11.33 -5.92 -7.34
CA GLU A 63 -12.36 -5.75 -8.35
C GLU A 63 -11.68 -5.58 -9.70
N ASN A 64 -12.20 -6.29 -10.71
CA ASN A 64 -11.75 -6.12 -12.09
C ASN A 64 -10.25 -6.31 -12.26
N SER A 65 -9.71 -7.35 -11.62
CA SER A 65 -8.28 -7.69 -11.68
C SER A 65 -7.40 -6.58 -11.10
N ARG A 66 -7.93 -5.85 -10.14
CA ARG A 66 -7.19 -4.80 -9.45
C ARG A 66 -7.37 -4.91 -7.95
N THR A 67 -6.37 -4.44 -7.23
CA THR A 67 -6.42 -4.36 -5.77
C THR A 67 -6.39 -2.89 -5.39
N THR A 68 -7.41 -2.45 -4.69
CA THR A 68 -7.46 -1.07 -4.18
C THR A 68 -7.16 -1.09 -2.70
N LEU A 69 -6.12 -0.38 -2.32
CA LEU A 69 -5.69 -0.30 -0.94
C LEU A 69 -6.11 1.04 -0.36
N THR A 70 -6.71 1.01 0.82
CA THR A 70 -6.92 2.22 1.60
C THR A 70 -6.02 2.11 2.80
N TYR A 71 -5.08 3.01 2.94
CA TYR A 71 -4.12 2.94 4.04
C TYR A 71 -3.97 4.29 4.71
N GLN A 72 -3.61 4.24 5.98
CA GLN A 72 -3.38 5.43 6.77
C GLN A 72 -1.89 5.52 7.08
N LEU A 73 -1.30 6.65 6.75
CA LEU A 73 0.11 6.88 7.03
C LEU A 73 0.24 7.22 8.51
N ILE A 74 1.00 6.41 9.23
CA ILE A 74 1.15 6.60 10.67
C ILE A 74 2.49 7.18 11.04
N SER A 75 3.46 7.13 10.13
CA SER A 75 4.80 7.64 10.42
C SER A 75 5.48 7.98 9.12
N LEU A 76 6.17 9.10 9.11
CA LEU A 76 7.00 9.50 7.97
C LEU A 76 8.44 9.36 8.37
N ASN A 77 9.21 8.68 7.55
CA ASN A 77 10.65 8.58 7.75
C ASN A 77 11.28 9.76 7.05
N SER A 78 11.74 10.68 7.85
CA SER A 78 12.40 11.84 7.31
C SER A 78 13.80 11.48 6.86
N THR A 79 14.12 11.83 5.65
CA THR A 79 15.47 11.64 5.16
C THR A 79 16.12 13.00 5.07
N ASN A 80 16.98 13.25 5.89
CA ASN A 80 17.64 14.55 5.85
C ASN A 80 19.04 14.44 5.42
#